data_7994a1c1d1c0cb7102481722c12e1fec
#
_entry.id   7994a1c1d1c0cb7102481722c12e1fec
#
_cell.length_a   1.000
_cell.length_b   1.000
_cell.length_c   1.000
_cell.angle_alpha   90.00
_cell.angle_beta   90.00
_cell.angle_gamma   90.00
#
_symmetry.space_group_name_H-M   'P 1'
#
loop_
_entity.id
_entity.type
_entity.pdbx_description
1 polymer ?
#
loop_
_entity_poly.entity_id
_entity_poly.type
_entity_poly.pdbx_seq_one_letter_code
_entity_poly.pdbx_strand_id
1 'polypeptide(L)'
;MADHATSSSPAVQAQLDRLSALSPGADVLGLERIGALLARLGDPHLALPPVFHVAGTNGKGSTCAFLRAAMEAAGLSVHVYSSPHLVRFNERIRVAGRLIDDDMLAALLAEVLDVADGIAPSFFEVTTAAAFLAFARTPAAATIVEVGLGGRLDATNIIADPVVTGIAALGIDHQAFLGRSAVTIAGEKAGIAKRGVSLVTMDYPRPLRERIAAVAAAAGAPVLSRGRDWTSETRRSTVRYEDAGFSVVTRRPKLVGAHQSRNLALAIAMLRHQGALRIPEAALRAAADWAKWPARMQRLSPGPLANILPDGSELWLDGAHNPSAATPVARALRSMRRGRSVVLVTGMLANKDARGVLRFLASSVDRVIAVPVGGHDHHAPAVLADLARAEDLAATTADSVGAALATVDQPSVCLVAGSLYLAGEVLAANGETPV
;
A
#
# COMPACT_ATOMS: atom_id res chain seq x y z
N MET A 1 15.27 -5.66 3.73
CA MET A 1 15.85 -4.49 3.05
C MET A 1 15.98 -3.38 4.07
N ALA A 2 17.17 -2.80 4.24
CA ALA A 2 17.27 -1.55 4.98
C ALA A 2 16.38 -0.53 4.25
N ASP A 3 15.34 -0.07 4.90
CA ASP A 3 14.50 1.01 4.41
C ASP A 3 15.30 2.29 4.73
N HIS A 4 15.94 2.89 3.72
CA HIS A 4 16.76 4.10 3.90
C HIS A 4 15.85 5.30 4.22
N ALA A 5 15.07 5.16 5.29
CA ALA A 5 14.18 6.19 5.76
C ALA A 5 14.97 7.38 6.27
N THR A 6 14.60 8.57 5.84
CA THR A 6 15.14 9.84 6.31
C THR A 6 14.05 10.73 6.85
N SER A 7 14.42 11.65 7.74
CA SER A 7 13.51 12.65 8.30
C SER A 7 14.18 14.03 8.32
N SER A 8 13.39 15.07 8.07
CA SER A 8 13.81 16.46 8.25
C SER A 8 13.83 16.89 9.74
N SER A 9 13.20 16.10 10.63
CA SER A 9 13.27 16.30 12.07
C SER A 9 14.56 15.68 12.61
N PRO A 10 15.48 16.47 13.24
CA PRO A 10 16.72 15.91 13.80
C PRO A 10 16.45 14.83 14.86
N ALA A 11 15.41 14.99 15.67
CA ALA A 11 15.04 14.04 16.72
C ALA A 11 14.61 12.68 16.12
N VAL A 12 13.78 12.69 15.08
CA VAL A 12 13.36 11.49 14.37
C VAL A 12 14.56 10.87 13.63
N GLN A 13 15.38 11.69 12.94
CA GLN A 13 16.54 11.21 12.20
C GLN A 13 17.53 10.47 13.13
N ALA A 14 17.80 11.01 14.32
CA ALA A 14 18.67 10.34 15.29
C ALA A 14 18.17 8.93 15.66
N GLN A 15 16.86 8.71 15.76
CA GLN A 15 16.30 7.38 16.03
C GLN A 15 16.35 6.48 14.78
N LEU A 16 16.14 7.03 13.59
CA LEU A 16 16.28 6.27 12.34
C LEU A 16 17.73 5.81 12.11
N ASP A 17 18.71 6.62 12.49
CA ASP A 17 20.14 6.25 12.44
C ASP A 17 20.45 5.11 13.42
N ARG A 18 19.94 5.18 14.67
CA ARG A 18 20.02 4.08 15.65
C ARG A 18 19.39 2.80 15.10
N LEU A 19 18.21 2.90 14.51
CA LEU A 19 17.48 1.78 13.94
C LEU A 19 18.24 1.14 12.78
N SER A 20 18.84 1.95 11.91
CA SER A 20 19.65 1.48 10.79
C SER A 20 20.92 0.74 11.27
N ALA A 21 21.50 1.17 12.37
CA ALA A 21 22.67 0.52 12.97
C ALA A 21 22.33 -0.82 13.63
N LEU A 22 21.10 -1.01 14.14
CA LEU A 22 20.65 -2.25 14.76
C LEU A 22 20.24 -3.34 13.77
N SER A 23 19.81 -2.94 12.57
CA SER A 23 19.28 -3.87 11.56
C SER A 23 20.40 -4.36 10.64
N PRO A 24 20.91 -5.58 10.81
CA PRO A 24 22.06 -6.10 10.06
C PRO A 24 21.73 -6.51 8.61
N GLY A 25 20.84 -5.83 7.92
CA GLY A 25 20.67 -5.91 6.48
C GLY A 25 19.89 -7.09 5.91
N ALA A 26 19.66 -8.17 6.64
CA ALA A 26 18.87 -9.31 6.17
C ALA A 26 17.54 -9.39 6.92
N ASP A 27 16.44 -9.10 6.23
CA ASP A 27 15.10 -9.34 6.80
C ASP A 27 14.89 -10.85 6.97
N VAL A 28 14.86 -11.31 8.19
CA VAL A 28 14.44 -12.66 8.55
C VAL A 28 13.00 -12.57 9.06
N LEU A 29 12.06 -13.18 8.36
CA LEU A 29 10.65 -13.19 8.76
C LEU A 29 10.46 -14.13 9.97
N GLY A 30 9.68 -13.68 10.96
CA GLY A 30 9.36 -14.43 12.17
C GLY A 30 8.58 -13.58 13.15
N LEU A 31 7.94 -14.20 14.14
CA LEU A 31 7.16 -13.51 15.16
C LEU A 31 7.88 -13.48 16.53
N GLU A 32 8.96 -14.21 16.68
CA GLU A 32 9.66 -14.38 17.96
C GLU A 32 10.30 -13.05 18.43
N ARG A 33 10.98 -12.32 17.52
CA ARG A 33 11.64 -11.05 17.86
C ARG A 33 10.63 -9.96 18.19
N ILE A 34 9.59 -9.79 17.35
CA ILE A 34 8.55 -8.81 17.64
C ILE A 34 7.80 -9.16 18.93
N GLY A 35 7.53 -10.45 19.21
CA GLY A 35 6.93 -10.90 20.44
C GLY A 35 7.80 -10.56 21.66
N ALA A 36 9.10 -10.85 21.61
CA ALA A 36 10.04 -10.51 22.67
C ALA A 36 10.15 -8.98 22.89
N LEU A 37 10.15 -8.20 21.81
CA LEU A 37 10.19 -6.74 21.86
C LEU A 37 8.92 -6.17 22.53
N LEU A 38 7.75 -6.62 22.10
CA LEU A 38 6.47 -6.19 22.67
C LEU A 38 6.31 -6.59 24.12
N ALA A 39 6.79 -7.77 24.52
CA ALA A 39 6.78 -8.20 25.92
C ALA A 39 7.59 -7.25 26.83
N ARG A 40 8.75 -6.75 26.36
CA ARG A 40 9.52 -5.74 27.10
C ARG A 40 8.83 -4.37 27.18
N LEU A 41 7.90 -4.10 26.27
CA LEU A 41 7.09 -2.88 26.22
C LEU A 41 5.74 -3.02 26.95
N GLY A 42 5.50 -4.16 27.66
CA GLY A 42 4.26 -4.41 28.37
C GLY A 42 3.10 -4.87 27.48
N ASP A 43 3.41 -5.56 26.37
CA ASP A 43 2.44 -6.16 25.44
C ASP A 43 1.38 -5.20 24.88
N PRO A 44 1.77 -4.02 24.34
CA PRO A 44 0.81 -3.01 23.89
C PRO A 44 -0.13 -3.53 22.80
N HIS A 45 0.26 -4.56 22.05
CA HIS A 45 -0.57 -5.18 21.01
C HIS A 45 -1.84 -5.87 21.55
N LEU A 46 -1.89 -6.20 22.87
CA LEU A 46 -3.06 -6.77 23.53
C LEU A 46 -4.09 -5.71 23.93
N ALA A 47 -3.71 -4.42 23.95
CA ALA A 47 -4.57 -3.30 24.33
C ALA A 47 -5.02 -2.46 23.14
N LEU A 48 -4.85 -2.94 21.90
CA LEU A 48 -5.29 -2.23 20.71
C LEU A 48 -6.83 -2.15 20.63
N PRO A 49 -7.39 -0.99 20.21
CA PRO A 49 -8.79 -0.94 19.78
C PRO A 49 -9.09 -1.97 18.67
N PRO A 50 -10.36 -2.34 18.44
CA PRO A 50 -10.77 -3.35 17.45
C PRO A 50 -9.98 -3.30 16.14
N VAL A 51 -9.25 -4.39 15.81
CA VAL A 51 -8.28 -4.40 14.70
C VAL A 51 -8.90 -4.92 13.41
N PHE A 52 -8.72 -4.17 12.33
CA PHE A 52 -8.97 -4.54 10.92
C PHE A 52 -7.63 -4.83 10.25
N HIS A 53 -7.34 -6.08 9.92
CA HIS A 53 -6.04 -6.51 9.42
C HIS A 53 -6.10 -6.84 7.93
N VAL A 54 -5.27 -6.19 7.09
CA VAL A 54 -5.36 -6.25 5.62
C VAL A 54 -4.07 -6.76 5.00
N ALA A 55 -4.14 -7.93 4.35
CA ALA A 55 -3.08 -8.48 3.51
C ALA A 55 -3.41 -8.33 2.01
N GLY A 56 -2.43 -8.62 1.16
CA GLY A 56 -2.58 -8.60 -0.29
C GLY A 56 -1.25 -8.30 -0.99
N THR A 57 -1.15 -8.54 -2.29
CA THR A 57 -0.01 -8.07 -3.08
C THR A 57 -0.21 -6.61 -3.43
N ASN A 58 -1.34 -6.27 -4.03
CA ASN A 58 -1.72 -4.91 -4.40
C ASN A 58 -3.06 -4.53 -3.75
N GLY A 59 -3.31 -3.23 -3.54
CA GLY A 59 -4.58 -2.73 -3.05
C GLY A 59 -4.75 -2.73 -1.53
N LYS A 60 -3.79 -3.20 -0.74
CA LYS A 60 -3.83 -3.15 0.73
C LYS A 60 -4.10 -1.73 1.24
N GLY A 61 -3.18 -0.80 0.98
CA GLY A 61 -3.28 0.58 1.43
C GLY A 61 -4.54 1.29 0.92
N SER A 62 -4.97 1.04 -0.35
CA SER A 62 -6.26 1.57 -0.83
C SER A 62 -7.45 1.01 -0.06
N THR A 63 -7.43 -0.29 0.31
CA THR A 63 -8.47 -0.89 1.14
C THR A 63 -8.47 -0.27 2.54
N CYS A 64 -7.28 -0.07 3.15
CA CYS A 64 -7.13 0.64 4.42
C CYS A 64 -7.66 2.07 4.34
N ALA A 65 -7.41 2.78 3.24
CA ALA A 65 -7.95 4.12 3.02
C ALA A 65 -9.48 4.15 2.93
N PHE A 66 -10.10 3.16 2.28
CA PHE A 66 -11.57 3.06 2.24
C PHE A 66 -12.16 2.67 3.60
N LEU A 67 -11.53 1.77 4.35
CA LEU A 67 -11.92 1.45 5.73
C LEU A 67 -11.89 2.70 6.60
N ARG A 68 -10.76 3.44 6.58
CA ARG A 68 -10.60 4.69 7.30
C ARG A 68 -11.69 5.69 6.93
N ALA A 69 -11.86 5.96 5.64
CA ALA A 69 -12.81 6.94 5.16
C ALA A 69 -14.27 6.62 5.58
N ALA A 70 -14.66 5.35 5.57
CA ALA A 70 -15.98 4.94 6.04
C ALA A 70 -16.12 5.14 7.56
N MET A 71 -15.12 4.78 8.35
CA MET A 71 -15.15 4.95 9.81
C MET A 71 -15.16 6.42 10.21
N GLU A 72 -14.28 7.24 9.60
CA GLU A 72 -14.24 8.69 9.82
C GLU A 72 -15.56 9.36 9.41
N ALA A 73 -16.20 8.93 8.31
CA ALA A 73 -17.52 9.40 7.90
C ALA A 73 -18.65 8.97 8.86
N ALA A 74 -18.43 7.93 9.65
CA ALA A 74 -19.31 7.53 10.75
C ALA A 74 -19.04 8.29 12.06
N GLY A 75 -18.10 9.27 12.04
CA GLY A 75 -17.70 10.04 13.22
C GLY A 75 -16.73 9.30 14.16
N LEU A 76 -16.13 8.21 13.72
CA LEU A 76 -15.20 7.43 14.51
C LEU A 76 -13.75 7.90 14.32
N SER A 77 -12.99 8.03 15.41
CA SER A 77 -11.55 8.19 15.36
C SER A 77 -10.88 6.83 15.16
N VAL A 78 -9.87 6.76 14.28
CA VAL A 78 -9.23 5.48 13.96
C VAL A 78 -7.71 5.61 13.92
N HIS A 79 -7.02 4.55 14.35
CA HIS A 79 -5.61 4.38 14.10
C HIS A 79 -5.38 3.71 12.77
N VAL A 80 -4.27 4.05 12.11
CA VAL A 80 -3.85 3.36 10.88
C VAL A 80 -2.35 3.12 10.93
N TYR A 81 -1.95 1.86 10.69
CA TYR A 81 -0.58 1.47 10.40
C TYR A 81 -0.47 1.02 8.95
N SER A 82 0.42 1.64 8.19
CA SER A 82 0.61 1.35 6.76
C SER A 82 2.08 1.45 6.35
N SER A 83 2.45 0.81 5.22
CA SER A 83 3.82 0.84 4.71
C SER A 83 3.90 0.59 3.20
N PRO A 84 4.96 1.09 2.55
CA PRO A 84 5.91 2.07 3.06
C PRO A 84 5.32 3.49 3.08
N HIS A 85 6.05 4.47 3.62
CA HIS A 85 5.77 5.90 3.46
C HIS A 85 6.21 6.37 2.06
N LEU A 86 5.77 7.55 1.66
CA LEU A 86 6.17 8.18 0.39
C LEU A 86 7.20 9.31 0.63
N VAL A 87 6.85 10.31 1.41
CA VAL A 87 7.69 11.49 1.67
C VAL A 87 8.21 11.52 3.11
N ARG A 88 7.32 11.32 4.10
CA ARG A 88 7.66 11.42 5.52
C ARG A 88 7.43 10.08 6.21
N PHE A 89 8.37 9.68 7.06
CA PHE A 89 8.26 8.46 7.86
C PHE A 89 6.96 8.40 8.68
N ASN A 90 6.49 9.55 9.16
CA ASN A 90 5.24 9.72 9.91
C ASN A 90 4.01 9.14 9.19
N GLU A 91 3.99 9.07 7.85
CA GLU A 91 2.88 8.53 7.07
C GLU A 91 2.53 7.08 7.43
N ARG A 92 3.50 6.34 8.00
CA ARG A 92 3.30 4.95 8.45
C ARG A 92 2.35 4.83 9.63
N ILE A 93 2.23 5.89 10.45
CA ILE A 93 1.52 5.83 11.73
C ILE A 93 0.53 7.00 11.80
N ARG A 94 -0.74 6.66 11.82
CA ARG A 94 -1.82 7.63 12.03
C ARG A 94 -2.50 7.32 13.37
N VAL A 95 -2.44 8.26 14.30
CA VAL A 95 -2.98 8.14 15.66
C VAL A 95 -4.30 8.91 15.74
N ALA A 96 -5.40 8.22 16.05
CA ALA A 96 -6.74 8.82 16.19
C ALA A 96 -7.11 9.77 15.03
N GLY A 97 -6.83 9.38 13.77
CA GLY A 97 -7.16 10.12 12.57
C GLY A 97 -6.10 11.14 12.09
N ARG A 98 -5.01 11.39 12.86
CA ARG A 98 -3.93 12.34 12.50
C ARG A 98 -2.61 11.61 12.30
N LEU A 99 -1.77 12.09 11.40
CA LEU A 99 -0.39 11.61 11.33
C LEU A 99 0.31 11.87 12.66
N ILE A 100 1.10 10.91 13.11
CA ILE A 100 1.94 11.06 14.29
C ILE A 100 2.87 12.27 14.10
N ASP A 101 2.99 13.13 15.10
CA ASP A 101 3.95 14.23 15.08
C ASP A 101 5.39 13.74 15.32
N ASP A 102 6.36 14.60 15.03
CA ASP A 102 7.78 14.24 15.09
C ASP A 102 8.24 13.97 16.53
N ASP A 103 7.75 14.72 17.52
CA ASP A 103 8.15 14.57 18.91
C ASP A 103 7.64 13.24 19.48
N MET A 104 6.37 12.90 19.25
CA MET A 104 5.80 11.62 19.67
C MET A 104 6.49 10.46 18.94
N LEU A 105 6.74 10.59 17.65
CA LEU A 105 7.43 9.56 16.87
C LEU A 105 8.86 9.32 17.39
N ALA A 106 9.63 10.38 17.62
CA ALA A 106 11.00 10.26 18.13
C ALA A 106 11.02 9.62 19.54
N ALA A 107 10.10 10.03 20.43
CA ALA A 107 10.01 9.46 21.77
C ALA A 107 9.67 7.97 21.76
N LEU A 108 8.69 7.56 20.92
CA LEU A 108 8.28 6.16 20.82
C LEU A 108 9.36 5.28 20.17
N LEU A 109 10.04 5.78 19.14
CA LEU A 109 11.17 5.05 18.56
C LEU A 109 12.32 4.90 19.56
N ALA A 110 12.63 5.94 20.32
CA ALA A 110 13.65 5.87 21.38
C ALA A 110 13.27 4.81 22.42
N GLU A 111 12.05 4.84 22.94
CA GLU A 111 11.57 3.87 23.93
C GLU A 111 11.68 2.41 23.44
N VAL A 112 11.27 2.17 22.18
CA VAL A 112 11.37 0.83 21.58
C VAL A 112 12.83 0.40 21.40
N LEU A 113 13.69 1.31 20.95
CA LEU A 113 15.11 1.03 20.72
C LEU A 113 15.88 0.82 22.03
N ASP A 114 15.50 1.50 23.12
CA ASP A 114 16.12 1.36 24.43
C ASP A 114 15.92 -0.03 25.06
N VAL A 115 14.83 -0.72 24.68
CA VAL A 115 14.55 -2.10 25.14
C VAL A 115 14.93 -3.18 24.12
N ALA A 116 15.49 -2.80 22.98
CA ALA A 116 15.77 -3.74 21.88
C ALA A 116 17.06 -4.57 22.06
N ASP A 117 17.88 -4.25 23.07
CA ASP A 117 19.17 -4.91 23.28
C ASP A 117 19.04 -6.44 23.38
N GLY A 118 19.90 -7.17 22.68
CA GLY A 118 19.91 -8.63 22.62
C GLY A 118 18.77 -9.27 21.81
N ILE A 119 17.81 -8.48 21.27
CA ILE A 119 16.72 -9.01 20.41
C ILE A 119 17.11 -8.92 18.93
N ALA A 120 17.87 -7.89 18.54
CA ALA A 120 18.22 -7.55 17.14
C ALA A 120 16.98 -7.49 16.23
N PRO A 121 15.96 -6.66 16.55
CA PRO A 121 14.74 -6.54 15.76
C PRO A 121 15.04 -5.89 14.42
N SER A 122 14.26 -6.25 13.41
CA SER A 122 14.30 -5.60 12.10
C SER A 122 13.70 -4.19 12.15
N PHE A 123 14.01 -3.39 11.12
CA PHE A 123 13.42 -2.07 10.91
C PHE A 123 11.88 -2.10 11.01
N PHE A 124 11.24 -3.09 10.38
CA PHE A 124 9.78 -3.20 10.35
C PHE A 124 9.22 -3.61 11.73
N GLU A 125 9.90 -4.48 12.46
CA GLU A 125 9.49 -4.89 13.83
C GLU A 125 9.53 -3.71 14.80
N VAL A 126 10.59 -2.89 14.77
CA VAL A 126 10.69 -1.67 15.62
C VAL A 126 9.59 -0.67 15.26
N THR A 127 9.35 -0.43 13.97
CA THR A 127 8.31 0.50 13.52
C THR A 127 6.92 0.01 13.91
N THR A 128 6.67 -1.31 13.82
CA THR A 128 5.41 -1.94 14.23
C THR A 128 5.20 -1.81 15.74
N ALA A 129 6.23 -2.06 16.55
CA ALA A 129 6.16 -1.90 17.99
C ALA A 129 5.87 -0.45 18.41
N ALA A 130 6.53 0.53 17.77
CA ALA A 130 6.28 1.96 18.01
C ALA A 130 4.83 2.36 17.67
N ALA A 131 4.29 1.84 16.55
CA ALA A 131 2.91 2.07 16.16
C ALA A 131 1.93 1.48 17.19
N PHE A 132 2.14 0.23 17.62
CA PHE A 132 1.26 -0.41 18.61
C PHE A 132 1.32 0.27 19.98
N LEU A 133 2.49 0.78 20.36
CA LEU A 133 2.66 1.55 21.59
C LEU A 133 1.86 2.88 21.52
N ALA A 134 1.93 3.60 20.40
CA ALA A 134 1.13 4.80 20.17
C ALA A 134 -0.38 4.52 20.24
N PHE A 135 -0.82 3.43 19.62
CA PHE A 135 -2.24 3.06 19.54
C PHE A 135 -2.80 2.59 20.87
N ALA A 136 -2.04 1.80 21.65
CA ALA A 136 -2.45 1.36 22.98
C ALA A 136 -2.59 2.52 23.97
N ARG A 137 -1.80 3.57 23.80
CA ARG A 137 -1.78 4.76 24.69
C ARG A 137 -2.79 5.84 24.31
N THR A 138 -3.37 5.76 23.12
CA THR A 138 -4.29 6.80 22.61
C THR A 138 -5.66 6.20 22.35
N PRO A 139 -6.74 6.72 22.95
CA PRO A 139 -8.09 6.22 22.69
C PRO A 139 -8.52 6.41 21.23
N ALA A 140 -9.07 5.34 20.63
CA ALA A 140 -9.72 5.37 19.32
C ALA A 140 -10.81 4.29 19.24
N ALA A 141 -11.68 4.38 18.23
CA ALA A 141 -12.74 3.41 18.02
C ALA A 141 -12.26 2.12 17.33
N ALA A 142 -11.20 2.21 16.54
CA ALA A 142 -10.62 1.06 15.82
C ALA A 142 -9.17 1.29 15.41
N THR A 143 -8.53 0.20 15.03
CA THR A 143 -7.18 0.16 14.45
C THR A 143 -7.21 -0.53 13.09
N ILE A 144 -6.69 0.10 12.06
CA ILE A 144 -6.51 -0.48 10.72
C ILE A 144 -5.03 -0.78 10.54
N VAL A 145 -4.70 -2.05 10.25
CA VAL A 145 -3.32 -2.52 10.12
C VAL A 145 -3.10 -3.10 8.73
N GLU A 146 -2.19 -2.51 7.98
CA GLU A 146 -1.70 -3.03 6.72
C GLU A 146 -0.52 -3.98 6.96
N VAL A 147 -0.60 -5.20 6.42
CA VAL A 147 0.52 -6.15 6.38
C VAL A 147 1.67 -5.59 5.54
N GLY A 148 2.87 -5.58 6.09
CA GLY A 148 4.06 -5.13 5.36
C GLY A 148 4.47 -6.10 4.26
N LEU A 149 4.77 -7.36 4.63
CA LEU A 149 5.25 -8.38 3.73
C LEU A 149 4.65 -9.75 4.04
N GLY A 150 4.11 -10.42 3.02
CA GLY A 150 3.55 -11.77 3.20
C GLY A 150 2.23 -11.73 3.97
N GLY A 151 2.26 -12.20 5.19
CA GLY A 151 1.15 -12.26 6.12
C GLY A 151 1.46 -13.15 7.32
N ARG A 152 1.70 -14.45 7.10
CA ARG A 152 1.89 -15.45 8.16
C ARG A 152 2.99 -15.10 9.17
N LEU A 153 4.12 -14.61 8.69
CA LEU A 153 5.29 -14.23 9.50
C LEU A 153 5.56 -12.72 9.50
N ASP A 154 4.59 -11.93 9.07
CA ASP A 154 4.68 -10.47 9.15
C ASP A 154 4.58 -10.01 10.61
N ALA A 155 5.36 -9.01 11.01
CA ALA A 155 5.37 -8.52 12.39
C ALA A 155 3.97 -8.10 12.87
N THR A 156 3.12 -7.60 11.96
CA THR A 156 1.73 -7.24 12.30
C THR A 156 0.85 -8.43 12.65
N ASN A 157 1.26 -9.66 12.24
CA ASN A 157 0.48 -10.87 12.51
C ASN A 157 0.60 -11.40 13.95
N ILE A 158 1.36 -10.70 14.79
CA ILE A 158 1.36 -10.91 16.25
C ILE A 158 -0.02 -10.64 16.88
N ILE A 159 -0.87 -9.87 16.22
CA ILE A 159 -2.24 -9.59 16.62
C ILE A 159 -3.03 -10.91 16.64
N ALA A 160 -3.48 -11.33 17.82
CA ALA A 160 -4.19 -12.60 17.99
C ALA A 160 -5.66 -12.53 17.59
N ASP A 161 -6.34 -11.44 17.97
CA ASP A 161 -7.81 -11.31 17.89
C ASP A 161 -8.25 -10.07 17.10
N PRO A 162 -7.97 -9.98 15.77
CA PRO A 162 -8.55 -8.92 14.95
C PRO A 162 -10.06 -9.16 14.81
N VAL A 163 -10.85 -8.09 14.66
CA VAL A 163 -12.32 -8.22 14.48
C VAL A 163 -12.68 -8.71 13.08
N VAL A 164 -11.79 -8.52 12.12
CA VAL A 164 -11.90 -9.03 10.74
C VAL A 164 -10.54 -8.99 10.06
N THR A 165 -10.29 -9.96 9.20
CA THR A 165 -9.12 -9.97 8.33
C THR A 165 -9.54 -9.88 6.86
N GLY A 166 -8.71 -9.28 6.00
CA GLY A 166 -9.03 -9.10 4.58
C GLY A 166 -7.86 -9.38 3.66
N ILE A 167 -8.11 -10.02 2.52
CA ILE A 167 -7.10 -10.22 1.47
C ILE A 167 -7.50 -9.43 0.22
N ALA A 168 -6.70 -8.41 -0.11
CA ALA A 168 -6.83 -7.61 -1.33
C ALA A 168 -6.28 -8.37 -2.56
N ALA A 169 -6.04 -7.68 -3.67
CA ALA A 169 -5.60 -8.34 -4.90
C ALA A 169 -4.29 -9.12 -4.72
N LEU A 170 -4.26 -10.32 -5.27
CA LEU A 170 -3.10 -11.21 -5.28
C LEU A 170 -2.34 -11.10 -6.61
N GLY A 171 -1.04 -11.26 -6.53
CA GLY A 171 -0.10 -11.27 -7.65
C GLY A 171 1.27 -11.74 -7.18
N ILE A 172 2.23 -11.75 -8.08
CA ILE A 172 3.62 -12.13 -7.79
C ILE A 172 4.38 -10.86 -7.41
N ASP A 173 4.95 -10.82 -6.22
CA ASP A 173 5.87 -9.82 -5.70
C ASP A 173 6.69 -10.42 -4.56
N HIS A 174 7.78 -9.77 -4.16
CA HIS A 174 8.66 -10.21 -3.06
C HIS A 174 9.12 -11.66 -3.19
N GLN A 175 9.48 -12.06 -4.41
CA GLN A 175 9.78 -13.47 -4.74
C GLN A 175 10.91 -14.07 -3.90
N ALA A 176 11.88 -13.26 -3.46
CA ALA A 176 12.98 -13.69 -2.61
C ALA A 176 12.50 -14.21 -1.23
N PHE A 177 11.37 -13.69 -0.72
CA PHE A 177 10.82 -14.05 0.60
C PHE A 177 9.63 -15.00 0.48
N LEU A 178 8.76 -14.78 -0.49
CA LEU A 178 7.46 -15.46 -0.58
C LEU A 178 7.44 -16.58 -1.63
N GLY A 179 8.54 -16.74 -2.39
CA GLY A 179 8.60 -17.69 -3.49
C GLY A 179 8.00 -17.16 -4.79
N ARG A 180 8.10 -17.98 -5.84
CA ARG A 180 7.75 -17.61 -7.23
C ARG A 180 6.35 -18.02 -7.65
N SER A 181 5.63 -18.75 -6.81
CA SER A 181 4.29 -19.26 -7.10
C SER A 181 3.21 -18.37 -6.49
N ALA A 182 2.24 -17.96 -7.29
CA ALA A 182 1.07 -17.22 -6.81
C ALA A 182 0.28 -18.02 -5.74
N VAL A 183 0.28 -19.35 -5.82
CA VAL A 183 -0.37 -20.24 -4.83
C VAL A 183 0.37 -20.19 -3.49
N THR A 184 1.71 -20.21 -3.49
CA THR A 184 2.52 -20.07 -2.28
C THR A 184 2.29 -18.70 -1.63
N ILE A 185 2.34 -17.64 -2.44
CA ILE A 185 2.09 -16.25 -1.99
C ILE A 185 0.68 -16.10 -1.39
N ALA A 186 -0.34 -16.74 -2.01
CA ALA A 186 -1.70 -16.74 -1.48
C ALA A 186 -1.77 -17.42 -0.10
N GLY A 187 -1.03 -18.53 0.10
CA GLY A 187 -0.93 -19.21 1.38
C GLY A 187 -0.27 -18.36 2.47
N GLU A 188 0.83 -17.68 2.15
CA GLU A 188 1.50 -16.77 3.09
C GLU A 188 0.58 -15.61 3.52
N LYS A 189 -0.17 -15.03 2.57
CA LYS A 189 -1.11 -13.95 2.87
C LYS A 189 -2.34 -14.43 3.64
N ALA A 190 -2.83 -15.63 3.36
CA ALA A 190 -3.91 -16.25 4.13
C ALA A 190 -3.51 -16.58 5.57
N GLY A 191 -2.21 -16.59 5.89
CA GLY A 191 -1.70 -16.79 7.25
C GLY A 191 -2.10 -15.72 8.27
N ILE A 192 -2.79 -14.64 7.85
CA ILE A 192 -3.44 -13.69 8.77
C ILE A 192 -4.78 -14.20 9.30
N ALA A 193 -5.28 -15.33 8.83
CA ALA A 193 -6.50 -15.95 9.30
C ALA A 193 -6.39 -16.31 10.78
N LYS A 194 -7.45 -16.04 11.56
CA LYS A 194 -7.52 -16.31 13.00
C LYS A 194 -8.78 -17.09 13.34
N ARG A 195 -8.70 -17.94 14.35
CA ARG A 195 -9.83 -18.78 14.79
C ARG A 195 -11.07 -17.95 15.07
N GLY A 196 -12.20 -18.30 14.43
CA GLY A 196 -13.48 -17.63 14.62
C GLY A 196 -13.59 -16.25 14.00
N VAL A 197 -12.51 -15.69 13.42
CA VAL A 197 -12.49 -14.37 12.79
C VAL A 197 -12.75 -14.50 11.29
N SER A 198 -13.67 -13.71 10.75
CA SER A 198 -13.98 -13.71 9.32
C SER A 198 -12.78 -13.29 8.49
N LEU A 199 -12.36 -14.14 7.54
CA LEU A 199 -11.41 -13.81 6.50
C LEU A 199 -12.18 -13.41 5.23
N VAL A 200 -12.23 -12.11 4.96
CA VAL A 200 -12.92 -11.55 3.79
C VAL A 200 -11.98 -11.53 2.59
N THR A 201 -12.40 -12.10 1.45
CA THR A 201 -11.54 -12.24 0.28
C THR A 201 -12.21 -11.76 -0.99
N MET A 202 -11.40 -11.32 -1.95
CA MET A 202 -11.84 -11.12 -3.33
C MET A 202 -12.08 -12.46 -4.02
N ASP A 203 -12.55 -12.42 -5.26
CA ASP A 203 -12.59 -13.59 -6.13
C ASP A 203 -11.22 -13.82 -6.78
N TYR A 204 -10.72 -15.04 -6.69
CA TYR A 204 -9.44 -15.46 -7.25
C TYR A 204 -9.57 -16.72 -8.10
N PRO A 205 -8.59 -17.01 -8.99
CA PRO A 205 -8.50 -18.31 -9.67
C PRO A 205 -8.57 -19.49 -8.70
N ARG A 206 -9.16 -20.60 -9.14
CA ARG A 206 -9.42 -21.78 -8.31
C ARG A 206 -8.23 -22.24 -7.45
N PRO A 207 -6.98 -22.38 -7.97
CA PRO A 207 -5.86 -22.84 -7.14
C PRO A 207 -5.55 -21.91 -5.96
N LEU A 208 -5.71 -20.58 -6.14
CA LEU A 208 -5.49 -19.61 -5.07
C LEU A 208 -6.60 -19.68 -4.02
N ARG A 209 -7.87 -19.81 -4.47
CA ARG A 209 -9.03 -19.97 -3.56
C ARG A 209 -8.89 -21.22 -2.70
N GLU A 210 -8.53 -22.36 -3.30
CA GLU A 210 -8.34 -23.62 -2.60
C GLU A 210 -7.21 -23.49 -1.56
N ARG A 211 -6.09 -22.83 -1.91
CA ARG A 211 -4.99 -22.61 -0.98
C ARG A 211 -5.39 -21.71 0.19
N ILE A 212 -6.10 -20.60 -0.07
CA ILE A 212 -6.61 -19.72 0.98
C ILE A 212 -7.59 -20.49 1.88
N ALA A 213 -8.53 -21.22 1.31
CA ALA A 213 -9.50 -22.00 2.06
C ALA A 213 -8.84 -23.05 2.97
N ALA A 214 -7.81 -23.74 2.47
CA ALA A 214 -7.05 -24.73 3.24
C ALA A 214 -6.33 -24.07 4.45
N VAL A 215 -5.69 -22.92 4.26
CA VAL A 215 -5.01 -22.19 5.35
C VAL A 215 -6.02 -21.67 6.37
N ALA A 216 -7.11 -21.08 5.91
CA ALA A 216 -8.16 -20.55 6.77
C ALA A 216 -8.85 -21.67 7.57
N ALA A 217 -9.11 -22.83 6.94
CA ALA A 217 -9.69 -23.99 7.64
C ALA A 217 -8.75 -24.53 8.73
N ALA A 218 -7.44 -24.60 8.45
CA ALA A 218 -6.45 -25.00 9.44
C ALA A 218 -6.39 -24.02 10.65
N ALA A 219 -6.63 -22.73 10.41
CA ALA A 219 -6.73 -21.71 11.46
C ALA A 219 -8.10 -21.70 12.16
N GLY A 220 -9.13 -22.36 11.62
CA GLY A 220 -10.51 -22.28 12.11
C GLY A 220 -11.20 -20.95 11.79
N ALA A 221 -10.80 -20.29 10.70
CA ALA A 221 -11.34 -19.01 10.25
C ALA A 221 -12.43 -19.22 9.18
N PRO A 222 -13.63 -18.63 9.30
CA PRO A 222 -14.62 -18.62 8.24
C PRO A 222 -14.16 -17.74 7.07
N VAL A 223 -14.23 -18.23 5.84
CA VAL A 223 -13.89 -17.49 4.63
C VAL A 223 -15.14 -16.92 3.99
N LEU A 224 -15.17 -15.60 3.80
CA LEU A 224 -16.26 -14.88 3.13
C LEU A 224 -15.74 -14.31 1.81
N SER A 225 -16.02 -15.00 0.70
CA SER A 225 -15.44 -14.69 -0.60
C SER A 225 -16.40 -13.96 -1.53
N ARG A 226 -15.86 -13.02 -2.31
CA ARG A 226 -16.61 -12.38 -3.39
C ARG A 226 -17.10 -13.43 -4.39
N GLY A 227 -18.35 -13.26 -4.84
CA GLY A 227 -19.00 -14.16 -5.80
C GLY A 227 -19.72 -15.36 -5.15
N ARG A 228 -19.49 -15.61 -3.86
CA ARG A 228 -20.22 -16.63 -3.08
C ARG A 228 -20.99 -16.02 -1.90
N ASP A 229 -20.30 -15.29 -1.04
CA ASP A 229 -20.87 -14.75 0.21
C ASP A 229 -21.26 -13.28 0.08
N TRP A 230 -20.59 -12.58 -0.80
CA TRP A 230 -20.88 -11.20 -1.16
C TRP A 230 -20.56 -10.94 -2.63
N THR A 231 -21.16 -9.92 -3.21
CA THR A 231 -20.93 -9.53 -4.62
C THR A 231 -20.67 -8.03 -4.74
N SER A 232 -20.05 -7.65 -5.85
CA SER A 232 -19.96 -6.24 -6.23
C SER A 232 -20.00 -6.10 -7.75
N GLU A 233 -20.80 -5.13 -8.20
CA GLU A 233 -20.91 -4.76 -9.59
C GLU A 233 -20.48 -3.31 -9.77
N THR A 234 -19.59 -3.07 -10.76
CA THR A 234 -19.18 -1.71 -11.14
C THR A 234 -19.87 -1.31 -12.42
N ARG A 235 -20.69 -0.27 -12.37
CA ARG A 235 -21.34 0.37 -13.51
C ARG A 235 -20.60 1.67 -13.90
N ARG A 236 -21.10 2.37 -14.92
CA ARG A 236 -20.44 3.58 -15.45
C ARG A 236 -20.13 4.63 -14.36
N SER A 237 -21.04 4.87 -13.42
CA SER A 237 -20.90 5.91 -12.38
C SER A 237 -20.99 5.38 -10.94
N THR A 238 -21.32 4.09 -10.75
CA THR A 238 -21.64 3.53 -9.44
C THR A 238 -20.93 2.20 -9.20
N VAL A 239 -20.85 1.85 -7.92
CA VAL A 239 -20.47 0.52 -7.42
C VAL A 239 -21.61 0.03 -6.54
N ARG A 240 -22.18 -1.13 -6.85
CA ARG A 240 -23.15 -1.82 -6.02
C ARG A 240 -22.43 -2.94 -5.25
N TYR A 241 -22.67 -3.01 -3.98
CA TYR A 241 -22.28 -4.10 -3.09
C TYR A 241 -23.53 -4.79 -2.57
N GLU A 242 -23.48 -6.12 -2.45
CA GLU A 242 -24.55 -6.94 -1.88
C GLU A 242 -23.96 -8.10 -1.06
N ASP A 243 -24.58 -8.36 0.09
CA ASP A 243 -24.42 -9.57 0.90
C ASP A 243 -25.79 -10.07 1.38
N ALA A 244 -25.83 -11.15 2.17
CA ALA A 244 -27.07 -11.67 2.71
C ALA A 244 -27.80 -10.62 3.58
N GLY A 245 -28.90 -10.10 3.05
CA GLY A 245 -29.77 -9.14 3.74
C GLY A 245 -29.33 -7.67 3.67
N PHE A 246 -28.30 -7.33 2.89
CA PHE A 246 -27.86 -5.93 2.74
C PHE A 246 -27.42 -5.61 1.32
N SER A 247 -27.75 -4.40 0.87
CA SER A 247 -27.27 -3.85 -0.41
C SER A 247 -27.02 -2.36 -0.26
N VAL A 248 -25.90 -1.89 -0.83
CA VAL A 248 -25.58 -0.47 -0.91
C VAL A 248 -25.06 -0.10 -2.29
N VAL A 249 -25.48 1.06 -2.78
CA VAL A 249 -24.96 1.66 -4.02
C VAL A 249 -24.17 2.92 -3.66
N THR A 250 -22.89 2.94 -4.07
CA THR A 250 -22.00 4.09 -3.90
C THR A 250 -21.72 4.75 -5.25
N ARG A 251 -21.17 5.95 -5.26
CA ARG A 251 -20.48 6.47 -6.46
C ARG A 251 -19.23 5.63 -6.73
N ARG A 252 -18.69 5.72 -7.95
CA ARG A 252 -17.34 5.20 -8.18
C ARG A 252 -16.33 5.99 -7.34
N PRO A 253 -15.31 5.31 -6.79
CA PRO A 253 -14.27 5.98 -6.03
C PRO A 253 -13.62 7.14 -6.80
N LYS A 254 -13.28 8.21 -6.08
CA LYS A 254 -12.41 9.27 -6.60
C LYS A 254 -11.00 8.80 -6.87
N LEU A 255 -10.53 7.78 -6.14
CA LEU A 255 -9.31 7.08 -6.49
C LEU A 255 -9.47 6.44 -7.87
N VAL A 256 -8.54 6.76 -8.77
CA VAL A 256 -8.64 6.41 -10.18
C VAL A 256 -8.31 4.94 -10.42
N GLY A 257 -9.05 4.30 -11.32
CA GLY A 257 -8.84 2.94 -11.77
C GLY A 257 -9.96 1.97 -11.37
N ALA A 258 -10.29 1.03 -12.28
CA ALA A 258 -11.38 0.06 -12.06
C ALA A 258 -11.13 -0.88 -10.86
N HIS A 259 -9.87 -1.10 -10.50
CA HIS A 259 -9.48 -1.89 -9.32
C HIS A 259 -9.88 -1.22 -8.01
N GLN A 260 -10.00 0.11 -7.95
CA GLN A 260 -10.39 0.84 -6.75
C GLN A 260 -11.85 0.55 -6.35
N SER A 261 -12.73 0.29 -7.32
CA SER A 261 -14.09 -0.18 -7.03
C SER A 261 -14.10 -1.54 -6.30
N ARG A 262 -13.14 -2.42 -6.63
CA ARG A 262 -13.00 -3.71 -5.93
C ARG A 262 -12.41 -3.53 -4.53
N ASN A 263 -11.43 -2.64 -4.35
CA ASN A 263 -10.87 -2.32 -3.04
C ASN A 263 -11.92 -1.69 -2.12
N LEU A 264 -12.76 -0.77 -2.65
CA LEU A 264 -13.91 -0.22 -1.92
C LEU A 264 -14.89 -1.33 -1.51
N ALA A 265 -15.24 -2.23 -2.43
CA ALA A 265 -16.16 -3.32 -2.14
C ALA A 265 -15.60 -4.30 -1.08
N LEU A 266 -14.30 -4.59 -1.10
CA LEU A 266 -13.63 -5.37 -0.06
C LEU A 266 -13.70 -4.65 1.30
N ALA A 267 -13.43 -3.35 1.34
CA ALA A 267 -13.55 -2.57 2.57
C ALA A 267 -14.99 -2.58 3.12
N ILE A 268 -16.00 -2.43 2.25
CA ILE A 268 -17.40 -2.54 2.65
C ILE A 268 -17.71 -3.94 3.21
N ALA A 269 -17.23 -5.01 2.55
CA ALA A 269 -17.40 -6.38 3.02
C ALA A 269 -16.76 -6.58 4.40
N MET A 270 -15.53 -6.07 4.62
CA MET A 270 -14.88 -6.15 5.93
C MET A 270 -15.69 -5.40 7.01
N LEU A 271 -16.22 -4.22 6.71
CA LEU A 271 -17.05 -3.43 7.64
C LEU A 271 -18.40 -4.10 7.94
N ARG A 272 -18.92 -4.87 7.02
CA ARG A 272 -20.18 -5.61 7.15
C ARG A 272 -20.06 -6.91 7.97
N HIS A 273 -18.91 -7.56 7.86
CA HIS A 273 -18.70 -8.90 8.43
C HIS A 273 -17.84 -8.89 9.71
N GLN A 274 -17.89 -7.81 10.47
CA GLN A 274 -17.34 -7.66 11.81
C GLN A 274 -18.44 -7.26 12.80
N GLY A 275 -18.27 -7.54 14.08
CA GLY A 275 -19.28 -7.29 15.11
C GLY A 275 -18.96 -6.15 16.09
N ALA A 276 -17.79 -5.50 15.97
CA ALA A 276 -17.34 -4.53 16.96
C ALA A 276 -17.89 -3.11 16.73
N LEU A 277 -18.08 -2.73 15.45
CA LEU A 277 -18.47 -1.37 15.07
C LEU A 277 -19.74 -1.36 14.24
N ARG A 278 -20.59 -0.38 14.48
CA ARG A 278 -21.77 -0.11 13.64
C ARG A 278 -21.46 1.02 12.66
N ILE A 279 -21.35 0.69 11.37
CA ILE A 279 -21.09 1.66 10.31
C ILE A 279 -22.39 1.95 9.54
N PRO A 280 -22.92 3.19 9.59
CA PRO A 280 -24.12 3.56 8.85
C PRO A 280 -23.92 3.46 7.33
N GLU A 281 -24.99 3.16 6.59
CA GLU A 281 -24.94 3.08 5.13
C GLU A 281 -24.43 4.37 4.48
N ALA A 282 -24.82 5.55 5.02
CA ALA A 282 -24.31 6.84 4.53
C ALA A 282 -22.78 6.95 4.61
N ALA A 283 -22.17 6.40 5.67
CA ALA A 283 -20.73 6.38 5.84
C ALA A 283 -20.04 5.41 4.85
N LEU A 284 -20.65 4.26 4.57
CA LEU A 284 -20.17 3.35 3.51
C LEU A 284 -20.19 4.03 2.14
N ARG A 285 -21.23 4.83 1.85
CA ARG A 285 -21.30 5.62 0.61
C ARG A 285 -20.26 6.71 0.56
N ALA A 286 -20.02 7.41 1.66
CA ALA A 286 -19.05 8.49 1.76
C ALA A 286 -17.60 8.02 1.52
N ALA A 287 -17.27 6.77 1.82
CA ALA A 287 -15.94 6.21 1.62
C ALA A 287 -15.45 6.35 0.16
N ALA A 288 -16.34 6.25 -0.83
CA ALA A 288 -16.01 6.41 -2.24
C ALA A 288 -15.46 7.82 -2.56
N ASP A 289 -15.97 8.84 -1.90
CA ASP A 289 -15.59 10.25 -2.11
C ASP A 289 -14.48 10.73 -1.18
N TRP A 290 -14.39 10.17 0.04
CA TRP A 290 -13.48 10.64 1.08
C TRP A 290 -12.12 9.95 1.09
N ALA A 291 -12.04 8.72 0.57
CA ALA A 291 -10.78 7.99 0.56
C ALA A 291 -9.73 8.73 -0.26
N LYS A 292 -8.59 8.98 0.37
CA LYS A 292 -7.39 9.55 -0.23
C LYS A 292 -6.24 8.58 -0.01
N TRP A 293 -5.51 8.28 -1.06
CA TRP A 293 -4.31 7.44 -1.00
C TRP A 293 -3.34 7.91 -2.07
N PRO A 294 -2.24 8.58 -1.69
CA PRO A 294 -1.31 9.16 -2.64
C PRO A 294 -0.65 8.10 -3.53
N ALA A 295 -0.13 8.52 -4.66
CA ALA A 295 0.56 7.69 -5.66
C ALA A 295 -0.28 6.47 -6.10
N ARG A 296 -1.59 6.65 -6.30
CA ARG A 296 -2.48 5.67 -6.92
C ARG A 296 -3.26 6.32 -8.06
N MET A 297 -2.64 6.36 -9.24
CA MET A 297 -3.12 7.13 -10.39
C MET A 297 -3.55 8.53 -9.96
N GLN A 298 -2.70 9.19 -9.17
CA GLN A 298 -2.92 10.54 -8.68
C GLN A 298 -2.55 11.53 -9.78
N ARG A 299 -3.48 12.41 -10.12
CA ARG A 299 -3.14 13.60 -10.90
C ARG A 299 -2.49 14.61 -9.99
N LEU A 300 -1.28 15.06 -10.33
CA LEU A 300 -0.59 16.07 -9.56
C LEU A 300 -1.20 17.45 -9.80
N SER A 301 -1.21 18.26 -8.76
CA SER A 301 -1.61 19.66 -8.80
C SER A 301 -0.55 20.49 -9.55
N PRO A 302 -0.89 21.70 -10.04
CA PRO A 302 0.12 22.64 -10.50
C PRO A 302 1.20 22.84 -9.42
N GLY A 303 2.46 22.70 -9.81
CA GLY A 303 3.62 22.74 -8.93
C GLY A 303 4.92 22.72 -9.73
N PRO A 304 6.09 22.75 -9.06
CA PRO A 304 7.38 22.87 -9.76
C PRO A 304 7.59 21.84 -10.89
N LEU A 305 7.22 20.58 -10.68
CA LEU A 305 7.37 19.54 -11.72
C LEU A 305 6.25 19.60 -12.77
N ALA A 306 5.00 19.78 -12.34
CA ALA A 306 3.87 19.82 -13.26
C ALA A 306 3.97 21.02 -14.23
N ASN A 307 4.54 22.14 -13.79
CA ASN A 307 4.69 23.36 -14.59
C ASN A 307 5.84 23.30 -15.63
N ILE A 308 6.67 22.23 -15.61
CA ILE A 308 7.67 21.99 -16.65
C ILE A 308 7.00 21.58 -17.96
N LEU A 309 5.87 20.89 -17.87
CA LEU A 309 5.18 20.33 -19.04
C LEU A 309 4.50 21.41 -19.89
N PRO A 310 4.41 21.21 -21.21
CA PRO A 310 3.64 22.08 -22.09
C PRO A 310 2.17 22.19 -21.67
N ASP A 311 1.56 23.33 -21.96
CA ASP A 311 0.14 23.57 -21.73
C ASP A 311 -0.73 22.46 -22.32
N GLY A 312 -1.78 22.04 -21.59
CA GLY A 312 -2.66 20.95 -21.98
C GLY A 312 -2.13 19.54 -21.62
N SER A 313 -0.92 19.46 -21.03
CA SER A 313 -0.41 18.20 -20.48
C SER A 313 -1.02 17.88 -19.11
N GLU A 314 -0.90 16.63 -18.71
CA GLU A 314 -1.28 16.15 -17.37
C GLU A 314 -0.14 15.32 -16.78
N LEU A 315 0.23 15.61 -15.52
CA LEU A 315 1.21 14.80 -14.78
C LEU A 315 0.46 13.89 -13.81
N TRP A 316 0.71 12.60 -13.94
CA TRP A 316 0.12 11.54 -13.12
C TRP A 316 1.20 10.77 -12.38
N LEU A 317 0.84 10.23 -11.22
CA LEU A 317 1.73 9.50 -10.34
C LEU A 317 1.12 8.18 -9.89
N ASP A 318 1.85 7.08 -10.00
CA ASP A 318 1.45 5.77 -9.51
C ASP A 318 2.62 4.97 -8.95
N GLY A 319 2.43 4.31 -7.84
CA GLY A 319 3.44 3.45 -7.21
C GLY A 319 3.54 2.03 -7.80
N ALA A 320 2.98 1.76 -8.97
CA ALA A 320 3.02 0.44 -9.61
C ALA A 320 4.46 0.01 -9.91
N HIS A 321 4.87 -1.13 -9.36
CA HIS A 321 6.23 -1.65 -9.43
C HIS A 321 6.30 -3.17 -9.65
N ASN A 322 5.17 -3.79 -9.98
CA ASN A 322 5.09 -5.21 -10.32
C ASN A 322 4.11 -5.42 -11.49
N PRO A 323 4.21 -6.54 -12.24
CA PRO A 323 3.39 -6.79 -13.42
C PRO A 323 1.89 -6.76 -13.16
N SER A 324 1.43 -7.24 -12.00
CA SER A 324 0.02 -7.26 -11.65
C SER A 324 -0.54 -5.86 -11.34
N ALA A 325 0.27 -4.94 -10.85
CA ALA A 325 -0.07 -3.52 -10.68
C ALA A 325 -0.06 -2.76 -12.01
N ALA A 326 0.83 -3.11 -12.94
CA ALA A 326 0.91 -2.47 -14.26
C ALA A 326 -0.36 -2.64 -15.09
N THR A 327 -1.04 -3.77 -15.00
CA THR A 327 -2.27 -4.06 -15.76
C THR A 327 -3.39 -3.02 -15.55
N PRO A 328 -3.81 -2.68 -14.33
CA PRO A 328 -4.83 -1.64 -14.13
C PRO A 328 -4.35 -0.25 -14.52
N VAL A 329 -3.06 0.06 -14.37
CA VAL A 329 -2.45 1.33 -14.79
C VAL A 329 -2.53 1.45 -16.33
N ALA A 330 -2.13 0.44 -17.08
CA ALA A 330 -2.24 0.39 -18.53
C ALA A 330 -3.68 0.65 -19.01
N ARG A 331 -4.67 0.06 -18.34
CA ARG A 331 -6.09 0.29 -18.65
C ARG A 331 -6.51 1.72 -18.37
N ALA A 332 -6.05 2.33 -17.30
CA ALA A 332 -6.31 3.73 -16.96
C ALA A 332 -5.71 4.66 -18.01
N LEU A 333 -4.43 4.49 -18.38
CA LEU A 333 -3.74 5.28 -19.40
C LEU A 333 -4.49 5.27 -20.74
N ARG A 334 -4.95 4.11 -21.21
CA ARG A 334 -5.73 4.03 -22.44
C ARG A 334 -6.99 4.92 -22.42
N SER A 335 -7.66 5.00 -21.28
CA SER A 335 -8.84 5.86 -21.13
C SER A 335 -8.52 7.35 -21.02
N MET A 336 -7.31 7.71 -20.58
CA MET A 336 -6.85 9.09 -20.38
C MET A 336 -6.23 9.69 -21.63
N ARG A 337 -5.74 8.87 -22.54
CA ARG A 337 -5.00 9.26 -23.73
C ARG A 337 -5.73 10.35 -24.56
N ARG A 338 -6.99 10.16 -24.87
CA ARG A 338 -7.85 11.12 -25.60
C ARG A 338 -7.15 11.78 -26.79
N GLY A 339 -6.37 11.01 -27.56
CA GLY A 339 -5.62 11.49 -28.72
C GLY A 339 -4.25 12.11 -28.40
N ARG A 340 -3.87 12.26 -27.13
CA ARG A 340 -2.55 12.77 -26.71
C ARG A 340 -1.51 11.64 -26.66
N SER A 341 -0.25 11.99 -26.76
CA SER A 341 0.86 11.08 -26.47
C SER A 341 0.89 10.70 -24.97
N VAL A 342 1.31 9.48 -24.70
CA VAL A 342 1.51 8.97 -23.33
C VAL A 342 2.99 8.74 -23.10
N VAL A 343 3.56 9.49 -22.17
CA VAL A 343 4.97 9.40 -21.75
C VAL A 343 5.05 8.73 -20.39
N LEU A 344 5.81 7.65 -20.29
CA LEU A 344 6.14 6.99 -19.02
C LEU A 344 7.53 7.45 -18.57
N VAL A 345 7.60 8.10 -17.42
CA VAL A 345 8.85 8.32 -16.68
C VAL A 345 8.96 7.22 -15.63
N THR A 346 10.03 6.42 -15.66
CA THR A 346 10.12 5.23 -14.80
C THR A 346 11.49 5.02 -14.18
N GLY A 347 11.50 4.67 -12.90
CA GLY A 347 12.64 4.17 -12.16
C GLY A 347 12.20 3.02 -11.26
N MET A 348 12.95 1.92 -11.21
CA MET A 348 12.56 0.71 -10.48
C MET A 348 13.72 0.18 -9.64
N LEU A 349 13.39 -0.34 -8.45
CA LEU A 349 14.36 -1.01 -7.60
C LEU A 349 14.91 -2.27 -8.28
N ALA A 350 16.17 -2.59 -8.04
CA ALA A 350 16.91 -3.68 -8.69
C ALA A 350 16.26 -5.06 -8.50
N ASN A 351 15.49 -5.25 -7.40
CA ASN A 351 14.80 -6.50 -7.08
C ASN A 351 13.42 -6.64 -7.73
N LYS A 352 12.98 -5.70 -8.57
CA LYS A 352 11.66 -5.72 -9.23
C LYS A 352 11.75 -6.27 -10.66
N ASP A 353 10.67 -6.90 -11.10
CA ASP A 353 10.52 -7.40 -12.48
C ASP A 353 10.19 -6.25 -13.43
N ALA A 354 11.23 -5.48 -13.79
CA ALA A 354 11.10 -4.32 -14.67
C ALA A 354 10.59 -4.70 -16.06
N ARG A 355 11.07 -5.81 -16.63
CA ARG A 355 10.62 -6.29 -17.94
C ARG A 355 9.14 -6.61 -17.93
N GLY A 356 8.67 -7.34 -16.92
CA GLY A 356 7.25 -7.67 -16.77
C GLY A 356 6.36 -6.43 -16.65
N VAL A 357 6.79 -5.40 -15.91
CA VAL A 357 6.06 -4.13 -15.80
C VAL A 357 5.99 -3.42 -17.15
N LEU A 358 7.12 -3.24 -17.84
CA LEU A 358 7.20 -2.55 -19.14
C LEU A 358 6.36 -3.26 -20.20
N ARG A 359 6.41 -4.60 -20.27
CA ARG A 359 5.62 -5.41 -21.18
C ARG A 359 4.10 -5.18 -21.02
N PHE A 360 3.60 -5.07 -19.78
CA PHE A 360 2.17 -4.80 -19.55
C PHE A 360 1.77 -3.36 -19.87
N LEU A 361 2.71 -2.41 -19.79
CA LEU A 361 2.47 -1.00 -20.13
C LEU A 361 2.65 -0.70 -21.62
N ALA A 362 3.41 -1.51 -22.36
CA ALA A 362 3.82 -1.24 -23.75
C ALA A 362 2.68 -0.81 -24.66
N SER A 363 1.52 -1.50 -24.65
CA SER A 363 0.37 -1.14 -25.49
C SER A 363 -0.35 0.17 -25.09
N SER A 364 0.09 0.84 -24.05
CA SER A 364 -0.57 2.02 -23.47
C SER A 364 0.33 3.25 -23.36
N VAL A 365 1.60 3.10 -23.75
CA VAL A 365 2.66 4.10 -23.66
C VAL A 365 3.28 4.29 -25.04
N ASP A 366 3.63 5.52 -25.41
CA ASP A 366 4.28 5.82 -26.69
C ASP A 366 5.79 6.02 -26.52
N ARG A 367 6.21 6.51 -25.36
CA ARG A 367 7.61 6.81 -25.04
C ARG A 367 7.92 6.51 -23.57
N VAL A 368 9.09 5.94 -23.31
CA VAL A 368 9.64 5.72 -21.96
C VAL A 368 10.85 6.61 -21.74
N ILE A 369 10.93 7.24 -20.56
CA ILE A 369 12.12 7.94 -20.11
C ILE A 369 12.52 7.30 -18.78
N ALA A 370 13.65 6.60 -18.79
CA ALA A 370 14.15 5.93 -17.60
C ALA A 370 14.97 6.89 -16.74
N VAL A 371 14.72 6.86 -15.42
CA VAL A 371 15.39 7.72 -14.43
C VAL A 371 15.92 6.89 -13.26
N PRO A 372 16.93 7.37 -12.50
CA PRO A 372 17.36 6.72 -11.27
C PRO A 372 16.28 6.81 -10.18
N VAL A 373 16.43 6.01 -9.11
CA VAL A 373 15.68 6.12 -7.84
C VAL A 373 16.69 6.47 -6.75
N GLY A 374 16.62 7.67 -6.22
CA GLY A 374 17.57 8.19 -5.26
C GLY A 374 17.65 7.36 -3.97
N GLY A 375 18.86 7.18 -3.44
CA GLY A 375 19.09 6.51 -2.15
C GLY A 375 18.79 5.00 -2.10
N HIS A 376 18.45 4.38 -3.23
CA HIS A 376 18.07 2.96 -3.28
C HIS A 376 18.83 2.20 -4.38
N ASP A 377 19.07 0.90 -4.14
CA ASP A 377 19.55 0.00 -5.19
C ASP A 377 18.48 -0.17 -6.26
N HIS A 378 18.77 0.23 -7.50
CA HIS A 378 17.83 0.33 -8.60
C HIS A 378 18.42 -0.17 -9.92
N HIS A 379 17.56 -0.55 -10.85
CA HIS A 379 17.99 -0.80 -12.24
C HIS A 379 18.59 0.46 -12.82
N ALA A 380 19.81 0.38 -13.38
CA ALA A 380 20.41 1.50 -14.09
C ALA A 380 19.45 2.01 -15.19
N PRO A 381 19.26 3.34 -15.34
CA PRO A 381 18.35 3.89 -16.35
C PRO A 381 18.58 3.34 -17.77
N ALA A 382 19.83 3.11 -18.15
CA ALA A 382 20.18 2.51 -19.44
C ALA A 382 19.58 1.11 -19.60
N VAL A 383 19.64 0.27 -18.56
CA VAL A 383 19.05 -1.08 -18.56
C VAL A 383 17.52 -1.01 -18.72
N LEU A 384 16.85 -0.08 -18.01
CA LEU A 384 15.41 0.10 -18.16
C LEU A 384 15.03 0.57 -19.57
N ALA A 385 15.82 1.47 -20.16
CA ALA A 385 15.61 1.92 -21.53
C ALA A 385 15.81 0.79 -22.55
N ASP A 386 16.79 -0.08 -22.35
CA ASP A 386 17.01 -1.25 -23.21
C ASP A 386 15.87 -2.27 -23.08
N LEU A 387 15.39 -2.52 -21.87
CA LEU A 387 14.21 -3.36 -21.64
C LEU A 387 12.95 -2.79 -22.31
N ALA A 388 12.76 -1.46 -22.29
CA ALA A 388 11.64 -0.81 -22.96
C ALA A 388 11.75 -0.94 -24.50
N ARG A 389 12.93 -0.77 -25.07
CA ARG A 389 13.20 -0.98 -26.52
C ARG A 389 12.94 -2.43 -26.94
N ALA A 390 13.26 -3.40 -26.07
CA ALA A 390 12.95 -4.81 -26.30
C ALA A 390 11.45 -5.15 -26.31
N GLU A 391 10.62 -4.24 -25.82
CA GLU A 391 9.15 -4.32 -25.87
C GLU A 391 8.58 -3.30 -26.91
N ASP A 392 9.38 -2.95 -27.94
CA ASP A 392 9.06 -2.06 -29.06
C ASP A 392 8.67 -0.62 -28.66
N LEU A 393 9.16 -0.12 -27.52
CA LEU A 393 8.93 1.25 -27.07
C LEU A 393 10.08 2.17 -27.41
N ALA A 394 9.78 3.39 -27.86
CA ALA A 394 10.78 4.46 -27.91
C ALA A 394 11.25 4.77 -26.49
N ALA A 395 12.57 4.67 -26.23
CA ALA A 395 13.09 4.84 -24.88
C ALA A 395 14.40 5.65 -24.85
N THR A 396 14.45 6.54 -23.85
CA THR A 396 15.61 7.38 -23.51
C THR A 396 15.89 7.33 -22.01
N THR A 397 16.98 7.95 -21.57
CA THR A 397 17.31 8.13 -20.14
C THR A 397 17.35 9.60 -19.79
N ALA A 398 17.16 9.92 -18.51
CA ALA A 398 17.41 11.23 -17.94
C ALA A 398 17.93 11.10 -16.51
N ASP A 399 18.63 12.15 -16.01
CA ASP A 399 19.29 12.14 -14.71
C ASP A 399 18.31 12.39 -13.55
N SER A 400 17.11 12.87 -13.86
CA SER A 400 16.03 13.12 -12.88
C SER A 400 14.66 13.16 -13.54
N VAL A 401 13.60 13.10 -12.73
CA VAL A 401 12.22 13.28 -13.22
C VAL A 401 12.03 14.66 -13.85
N GLY A 402 12.58 15.72 -13.25
CA GLY A 402 12.49 17.07 -13.81
C GLY A 402 13.16 17.18 -15.19
N ALA A 403 14.35 16.60 -15.33
CA ALA A 403 15.04 16.53 -16.62
C ALA A 403 14.27 15.70 -17.66
N ALA A 404 13.65 14.60 -17.23
CA ALA A 404 12.79 13.80 -18.09
C ALA A 404 11.57 14.59 -18.61
N LEU A 405 10.87 15.28 -17.71
CA LEU A 405 9.69 16.07 -18.06
C LEU A 405 10.02 17.25 -18.98
N ALA A 406 11.21 17.87 -18.84
CA ALA A 406 11.67 18.94 -19.70
C ALA A 406 11.91 18.51 -21.17
N THR A 407 11.99 17.20 -21.44
CA THR A 407 12.09 16.68 -22.82
C THR A 407 10.73 16.47 -23.51
N VAL A 408 9.64 16.76 -22.82
CA VAL A 408 8.27 16.66 -23.37
C VAL A 408 7.93 17.98 -24.03
N ASP A 409 7.81 17.99 -25.34
CA ASP A 409 7.65 19.18 -26.17
C ASP A 409 6.21 19.39 -26.69
N GLN A 410 5.30 18.43 -26.45
CA GLN A 410 3.92 18.49 -26.91
C GLN A 410 2.94 18.11 -25.78
N PRO A 411 1.69 18.59 -25.83
CA PRO A 411 0.65 18.24 -24.86
C PRO A 411 0.51 16.72 -24.69
N SER A 412 0.81 16.21 -23.52
CA SER A 412 0.94 14.77 -23.26
C SER A 412 0.30 14.35 -21.93
N VAL A 413 -0.01 13.06 -21.82
CA VAL A 413 -0.29 12.41 -20.55
C VAL A 413 1.03 11.83 -20.03
N CYS A 414 1.63 12.44 -19.03
CA CYS A 414 2.86 11.96 -18.41
C CYS A 414 2.52 11.17 -17.17
N LEU A 415 3.01 9.92 -17.08
CA LEU A 415 2.91 9.09 -15.90
C LEU A 415 4.30 8.87 -15.31
N VAL A 416 4.49 9.18 -14.03
CA VAL A 416 5.65 8.71 -13.27
C VAL A 416 5.24 7.44 -12.51
N ALA A 417 5.96 6.33 -12.73
CA ALA A 417 5.68 5.05 -12.08
C ALA A 417 6.93 4.16 -12.01
N GLY A 418 6.84 3.05 -11.25
CA GLY A 418 7.90 2.05 -11.14
C GLY A 418 8.41 1.84 -9.71
N SER A 419 8.24 2.82 -8.83
CA SER A 419 8.65 2.77 -7.44
C SER A 419 7.81 3.68 -6.56
N LEU A 420 7.51 3.26 -5.33
CA LEU A 420 6.91 4.13 -4.32
C LEU A 420 7.90 5.18 -3.82
N TYR A 421 9.20 4.87 -3.79
CA TYR A 421 10.24 5.84 -3.43
C TYR A 421 10.36 6.94 -4.49
N LEU A 422 10.40 6.59 -5.77
CA LEU A 422 10.34 7.58 -6.86
C LEU A 422 9.07 8.44 -6.76
N ALA A 423 7.93 7.82 -6.39
CA ALA A 423 6.70 8.57 -6.20
C ALA A 423 6.81 9.57 -5.04
N GLY A 424 7.49 9.21 -3.96
CA GLY A 424 7.80 10.11 -2.85
C GLY A 424 8.67 11.29 -3.27
N GLU A 425 9.74 11.04 -4.03
CA GLU A 425 10.61 12.09 -4.59
C GLU A 425 9.79 13.09 -5.44
N VAL A 426 8.90 12.57 -6.28
CA VAL A 426 8.04 13.39 -7.15
C VAL A 426 7.06 14.24 -6.34
N LEU A 427 6.42 13.67 -5.32
CA LEU A 427 5.50 14.43 -4.46
C LEU A 427 6.25 15.55 -3.74
N ALA A 428 7.39 15.25 -3.14
CA ALA A 428 8.23 16.24 -2.47
C ALA A 428 8.68 17.36 -3.43
N ALA A 429 9.18 16.99 -4.61
CA ALA A 429 9.65 17.94 -5.63
C ALA A 429 8.52 18.77 -6.24
N ASN A 430 7.27 18.27 -6.26
CA ASN A 430 6.10 19.02 -6.70
C ASN A 430 5.45 19.85 -5.58
N GLY A 431 5.97 19.79 -4.35
CA GLY A 431 5.42 20.51 -3.19
C GLY A 431 4.16 19.87 -2.60
N GLU A 432 3.89 18.59 -2.88
CA GLU A 432 2.76 17.84 -2.36
C GLU A 432 3.23 16.86 -1.26
N THR A 433 2.95 17.18 0.00
CA THR A 433 3.24 16.26 1.11
C THR A 433 1.97 15.55 1.54
N PRO A 434 1.97 14.20 1.64
CA PRO A 434 0.83 13.45 2.18
C PRO A 434 0.51 13.86 3.62
N VAL A 435 -0.80 14.01 3.93
CA VAL A 435 -1.33 14.43 5.24
C VAL A 435 -2.34 13.43 5.80
#